data_d7610a8427beca482831848fc1c7108c
#
_entry.id   d7610a8427beca482831848fc1c7108c
#
_cell.length_a   1.000
_cell.length_b   1.000
_cell.length_c   1.000
_cell.angle_alpha   90.00
_cell.angle_beta   90.00
_cell.angle_gamma   90.00
#
_symmetry.space_group_name_H-M   'P 1'
#
loop_
_entity.id
_entity.type
_entity.pdbx_description
1 polymer ?
#
loop_
_entity_poly.entity_id
_entity_poly.type
_entity_poly.pdbx_seq_one_letter_code
_entity_poly.pdbx_strand_id
1 'polypeptide(L)'
;CALPIFVPLYVAASIIGIASMIPGALGSFDVMMILGLSNLGVDREIIVLWLLLYRLFYYIIPFLIGCLFFTKHLSQKLDTHYRQLLKQITLEIAHKLEVVLLYFSGIMMVLLATIPEAFTQVHWLRDINPFRSHIIIQIPSIVLGFALLIMGRGIADRVKRAYYPTIILLIGAILYSFVVDFSMFSIFYLAILLFIVIFSKSELYREQLVYSWEWMTIDGFIFGLLTLLYLVIGVYNLPNFPHHRHHFVEFFLFPSERIWLSGFIAILLVMSFNFLFVRYLQGKKHQVGEFPEDSILHNILTTYGGNIDSELVFLHDKQVFLYPKEEPTVFLQFNTINNKCVVMGNPSGNKEDFPAAIDAFLKETDRFGYVPVFYETNEDSVMLLHEYGYEFIKMGEEALVNLETFTMSGKKFKGTRAVFNKITKAGYSFDVLQPPFSAEQMHELKAISDSWLDNRKEKGFSLGFFDEAYLQRNPIAVVRNAEGEMVSFANIIPSYTNEVGT
;
A
#
# COMPACT_ATOMS: atom_id res chain seq x y z
N CYS A 1 36.63 -18.62 -40.41
CA CYS A 1 36.83 -17.27 -40.99
C CYS A 1 35.65 -16.30 -40.72
N ALA A 2 35.06 -16.32 -39.52
CA ALA A 2 33.90 -15.44 -39.20
C ALA A 2 34.33 -14.10 -38.53
N LEU A 3 35.58 -13.95 -38.09
CA LEU A 3 36.06 -12.76 -37.37
C LEU A 3 35.91 -11.43 -38.13
N PRO A 4 36.23 -11.34 -39.44
CA PRO A 4 36.16 -10.07 -40.16
C PRO A 4 34.76 -9.46 -40.28
N ILE A 5 33.69 -10.28 -40.22
CA ILE A 5 32.31 -9.83 -40.36
C ILE A 5 31.68 -9.63 -38.97
N PHE A 6 32.09 -10.42 -37.98
CA PHE A 6 31.57 -10.31 -36.62
C PHE A 6 31.92 -8.97 -35.95
N VAL A 7 33.19 -8.49 -36.15
CA VAL A 7 33.65 -7.24 -35.52
C VAL A 7 32.85 -6.02 -35.98
N PRO A 8 32.64 -5.76 -37.30
CA PRO A 8 31.81 -4.65 -37.75
C PRO A 8 30.37 -4.74 -37.28
N LEU A 9 29.77 -5.93 -37.23
CA LEU A 9 28.43 -6.15 -36.74
C LEU A 9 28.32 -5.84 -35.25
N TYR A 10 29.27 -6.30 -34.45
CA TYR A 10 29.33 -6.03 -33.03
C TYR A 10 29.48 -4.52 -32.75
N VAL A 11 30.34 -3.82 -33.49
CA VAL A 11 30.53 -2.38 -33.37
C VAL A 11 29.22 -1.63 -33.74
N ALA A 12 28.58 -2.01 -34.85
CA ALA A 12 27.32 -1.41 -35.28
C ALA A 12 26.20 -1.63 -34.23
N ALA A 13 26.08 -2.86 -33.71
CA ALA A 13 25.13 -3.17 -32.66
C ALA A 13 25.39 -2.39 -31.38
N SER A 14 26.68 -2.20 -31.04
CA SER A 14 27.06 -1.41 -29.85
C SER A 14 26.74 0.07 -30.02
N ILE A 15 26.96 0.65 -31.18
CA ILE A 15 26.62 2.05 -31.48
C ILE A 15 25.09 2.27 -31.39
N ILE A 16 24.31 1.37 -31.99
CA ILE A 16 22.84 1.42 -31.90
C ILE A 16 22.37 1.22 -30.46
N GLY A 17 23.01 0.31 -29.74
CA GLY A 17 22.73 0.09 -28.32
C GLY A 17 22.96 1.35 -27.47
N ILE A 18 24.06 2.06 -27.68
CA ILE A 18 24.35 3.33 -27.00
C ILE A 18 23.36 4.42 -27.43
N ALA A 19 23.09 4.52 -28.72
CA ALA A 19 22.14 5.51 -29.28
C ALA A 19 20.70 5.33 -28.77
N SER A 20 20.33 4.11 -28.38
CA SER A 20 18.99 3.81 -27.82
C SER A 20 18.76 4.39 -26.42
N MET A 21 19.80 4.86 -25.74
CA MET A 21 19.74 5.36 -24.35
C MET A 21 19.16 4.35 -23.33
N ILE A 22 19.00 3.09 -23.73
CA ILE A 22 18.48 2.04 -22.84
C ILE A 22 19.64 1.54 -21.96
N PRO A 23 19.47 1.48 -20.63
CA PRO A 23 20.52 0.97 -19.74
C PRO A 23 20.98 -0.44 -20.14
N GLY A 24 22.30 -0.60 -20.36
CA GLY A 24 22.90 -1.86 -20.83
C GLY A 24 22.52 -2.25 -22.26
N ALA A 25 21.94 -1.33 -23.05
CA ALA A 25 21.51 -1.56 -24.42
C ALA A 25 20.57 -2.78 -24.57
N LEU A 26 19.75 -3.05 -23.52
CA LEU A 26 18.84 -4.19 -23.46
C LEU A 26 17.84 -4.14 -24.61
N GLY A 27 17.78 -5.20 -25.40
CA GLY A 27 16.90 -5.33 -26.55
C GLY A 27 17.50 -4.76 -27.85
N SER A 28 17.97 -3.52 -27.90
CA SER A 28 18.49 -2.89 -29.11
C SER A 28 19.77 -3.57 -29.64
N PHE A 29 20.73 -3.82 -28.77
CA PHE A 29 21.93 -4.58 -29.10
C PHE A 29 21.60 -6.04 -29.48
N ASP A 30 20.70 -6.68 -28.71
CA ASP A 30 20.34 -8.09 -28.90
C ASP A 30 19.64 -8.31 -30.23
N VAL A 31 18.67 -7.47 -30.58
CA VAL A 31 17.95 -7.55 -31.86
C VAL A 31 18.92 -7.38 -33.04
N MET A 32 19.84 -6.41 -32.98
CA MET A 32 20.83 -6.21 -34.05
C MET A 32 21.78 -7.39 -34.20
N MET A 33 22.21 -7.99 -33.09
CA MET A 33 23.07 -9.18 -33.13
C MET A 33 22.32 -10.40 -33.68
N ILE A 34 21.05 -10.61 -33.25
CA ILE A 34 20.23 -11.71 -33.74
C ILE A 34 19.99 -11.56 -35.25
N LEU A 35 19.57 -10.37 -35.71
CA LEU A 35 19.33 -10.13 -37.14
C LEU A 35 20.59 -10.28 -37.98
N GLY A 36 21.71 -9.69 -37.52
CA GLY A 36 22.95 -9.71 -38.26
C GLY A 36 23.57 -11.11 -38.37
N LEU A 37 23.64 -11.87 -37.29
CA LEU A 37 24.20 -13.21 -37.29
C LEU A 37 23.29 -14.25 -37.94
N SER A 38 21.96 -14.09 -37.78
CA SER A 38 21.01 -14.95 -38.47
C SER A 38 21.09 -14.83 -40.00
N ASN A 39 21.31 -13.61 -40.51
CA ASN A 39 21.54 -13.39 -41.94
C ASN A 39 22.87 -14.00 -42.44
N LEU A 40 23.81 -14.28 -41.54
CA LEU A 40 25.08 -14.96 -41.85
C LEU A 40 24.98 -16.50 -41.71
N GLY A 41 23.75 -17.03 -41.50
CA GLY A 41 23.48 -18.46 -41.42
C GLY A 41 23.80 -19.09 -40.04
N VAL A 42 23.93 -18.28 -38.98
CA VAL A 42 24.09 -18.81 -37.64
C VAL A 42 22.74 -19.09 -37.06
N ASP A 43 22.54 -20.25 -36.45
CA ASP A 43 21.31 -20.64 -35.80
C ASP A 43 20.96 -19.70 -34.67
N ARG A 44 19.68 -19.27 -34.64
CA ARG A 44 19.18 -18.32 -33.64
C ARG A 44 19.41 -18.77 -32.21
N GLU A 45 19.32 -20.07 -31.95
CA GLU A 45 19.54 -20.66 -30.62
C GLU A 45 20.98 -20.42 -30.14
N ILE A 46 21.96 -20.58 -31.00
CA ILE A 46 23.38 -20.34 -30.71
C ILE A 46 23.62 -18.85 -30.46
N ILE A 47 22.97 -17.97 -31.23
CA ILE A 47 23.11 -16.51 -31.06
C ILE A 47 22.53 -16.08 -29.68
N VAL A 48 21.35 -16.57 -29.33
CA VAL A 48 20.73 -16.25 -28.03
C VAL A 48 21.55 -16.78 -26.87
N LEU A 49 22.06 -18.01 -26.96
CA LEU A 49 22.95 -18.58 -25.95
C LEU A 49 24.22 -17.73 -25.79
N TRP A 50 24.82 -17.32 -26.89
CA TRP A 50 25.99 -16.45 -26.87
C TRP A 50 25.71 -15.10 -26.24
N LEU A 51 24.59 -14.46 -26.60
CA LEU A 51 24.14 -13.20 -25.99
C LEU A 51 23.94 -13.33 -24.47
N LEU A 52 23.35 -14.42 -24.04
CA LEU A 52 23.13 -14.72 -22.62
C LEU A 52 24.45 -14.89 -21.85
N LEU A 53 25.38 -15.66 -22.42
CA LEU A 53 26.74 -15.80 -21.87
C LEU A 53 27.51 -14.48 -21.88
N TYR A 54 27.40 -13.70 -22.96
CA TYR A 54 28.00 -12.37 -23.05
C TYR A 54 27.50 -11.47 -21.93
N ARG A 55 26.16 -11.41 -21.68
CA ARG A 55 25.58 -10.63 -20.58
C ARG A 55 26.00 -11.14 -19.22
N LEU A 56 26.03 -12.45 -19.03
CA LEU A 56 26.47 -13.07 -17.79
C LEU A 56 27.92 -12.66 -17.45
N PHE A 57 28.86 -12.85 -18.38
CA PHE A 57 30.27 -12.60 -18.13
C PHE A 57 30.66 -11.13 -18.18
N TYR A 58 29.98 -10.32 -19.00
CA TYR A 58 30.39 -8.92 -19.21
C TYR A 58 29.63 -7.93 -18.33
N TYR A 59 28.40 -8.25 -17.91
CA TYR A 59 27.57 -7.37 -17.08
C TYR A 59 27.31 -7.95 -15.69
N ILE A 60 26.76 -9.17 -15.60
CA ILE A 60 26.26 -9.72 -14.34
C ILE A 60 27.40 -10.06 -13.38
N ILE A 61 28.40 -10.85 -13.85
CA ILE A 61 29.53 -11.25 -13.01
C ILE A 61 30.37 -10.04 -12.56
N PRO A 62 30.79 -9.11 -13.44
CA PRO A 62 31.54 -7.91 -13.02
C PRO A 62 30.73 -7.03 -12.07
N PHE A 63 29.42 -6.90 -12.29
CA PHE A 63 28.53 -6.17 -11.40
C PHE A 63 28.47 -6.81 -10.01
N LEU A 64 28.29 -8.12 -9.91
CA LEU A 64 28.28 -8.84 -8.63
C LEU A 64 29.64 -8.74 -7.91
N ILE A 65 30.73 -8.89 -8.65
CA ILE A 65 32.08 -8.73 -8.11
C ILE A 65 32.28 -7.28 -7.64
N GLY A 66 31.87 -6.30 -8.44
CA GLY A 66 31.90 -4.88 -8.09
C GLY A 66 31.09 -4.58 -6.81
N CYS A 67 29.90 -5.13 -6.69
CA CYS A 67 29.08 -5.03 -5.48
C CYS A 67 29.75 -5.64 -4.25
N LEU A 68 30.40 -6.81 -4.40
CA LEU A 68 31.13 -7.46 -3.31
C LEU A 68 32.34 -6.63 -2.85
N PHE A 69 33.12 -6.10 -3.79
CA PHE A 69 34.23 -5.22 -3.46
C PHE A 69 33.78 -3.88 -2.87
N PHE A 70 32.75 -3.30 -3.45
CA PHE A 70 32.16 -2.05 -2.95
C PHE A 70 31.64 -2.20 -1.53
N THR A 71 30.87 -3.25 -1.25
CA THR A 71 30.35 -3.52 0.11
C THR A 71 31.48 -3.78 1.10
N LYS A 72 32.54 -4.53 0.70
CA LYS A 72 33.71 -4.78 1.55
C LYS A 72 34.51 -3.50 1.84
N HIS A 73 34.75 -2.70 0.82
CA HIS A 73 35.50 -1.44 0.96
C HIS A 73 34.72 -0.38 1.73
N LEU A 74 33.42 -0.28 1.46
CA LEU A 74 32.50 0.62 2.15
C LEU A 74 32.35 0.24 3.62
N SER A 75 32.27 -1.06 3.94
CA SER A 75 32.16 -1.53 5.32
C SER A 75 33.40 -1.26 6.16
N GLN A 76 34.56 -1.06 5.56
CA GLN A 76 35.81 -0.74 6.27
C GLN A 76 36.01 0.76 6.53
N LYS A 77 35.39 1.63 5.74
CA LYS A 77 35.55 3.09 5.82
C LYS A 77 34.38 3.83 6.46
N LEU A 78 33.23 3.19 6.63
CA LEU A 78 32.01 3.85 7.10
C LEU A 78 31.82 3.68 8.60
N ASP A 79 31.48 4.77 9.24
CA ASP A 79 31.00 4.88 10.61
C ASP A 79 29.82 3.94 10.87
N THR A 80 29.60 3.54 12.10
CA THR A 80 28.56 2.57 12.52
C THR A 80 27.16 2.90 12.00
N HIS A 81 26.84 4.18 11.86
CA HIS A 81 25.57 4.67 11.34
C HIS A 81 25.32 4.28 9.86
N TYR A 82 26.31 4.49 9.00
CA TYR A 82 26.22 4.11 7.57
C TYR A 82 26.21 2.60 7.35
N ARG A 83 26.81 1.83 8.23
CA ARG A 83 26.78 0.36 8.16
C ARG A 83 25.36 -0.19 8.43
N GLN A 84 24.61 0.43 9.32
CA GLN A 84 23.20 0.08 9.55
C GLN A 84 22.32 0.42 8.33
N LEU A 85 22.51 1.58 7.73
CA LEU A 85 21.77 2.01 6.53
C LEU A 85 22.00 1.06 5.35
N LEU A 86 23.25 0.68 5.06
CA LEU A 86 23.57 -0.27 4.01
C LEU A 86 22.98 -1.65 4.25
N LYS A 87 22.98 -2.12 5.51
CA LYS A 87 22.35 -3.38 5.87
C LYS A 87 20.84 -3.33 5.61
N GLN A 88 20.17 -2.24 5.99
CA GLN A 88 18.74 -2.05 5.75
C GLN A 88 18.40 -2.05 4.26
N ILE A 89 19.16 -1.29 3.44
CA ILE A 89 18.96 -1.24 1.98
C ILE A 89 19.16 -2.64 1.36
N THR A 90 20.20 -3.37 1.77
CA THR A 90 20.46 -4.71 1.25
C THR A 90 19.36 -5.69 1.60
N LEU A 91 18.86 -5.64 2.84
CA LEU A 91 17.74 -6.48 3.29
C LEU A 91 16.45 -6.14 2.55
N GLU A 92 16.19 -4.87 2.30
CA GLU A 92 15.01 -4.44 1.55
C GLU A 92 15.06 -4.88 0.08
N ILE A 93 16.22 -4.77 -0.57
CA ILE A 93 16.41 -5.28 -1.94
C ILE A 93 16.25 -6.80 -1.98
N ALA A 94 16.83 -7.51 -1.02
CA ALA A 94 16.70 -8.97 -0.92
C ALA A 94 15.25 -9.39 -0.72
N HIS A 95 14.50 -8.69 0.12
CA HIS A 95 13.08 -8.92 0.34
C HIS A 95 12.23 -8.66 -0.93
N LYS A 96 12.48 -7.55 -1.64
CA LYS A 96 11.79 -7.26 -2.91
C LYS A 96 12.10 -8.34 -3.97
N LEU A 97 13.34 -8.80 -4.05
CA LEU A 97 13.73 -9.88 -4.95
C LEU A 97 13.03 -11.19 -4.60
N GLU A 98 12.98 -11.55 -3.32
CA GLU A 98 12.25 -12.73 -2.82
C GLU A 98 10.78 -12.70 -3.25
N VAL A 99 10.10 -11.57 -3.07
CA VAL A 99 8.71 -11.37 -3.47
C VAL A 99 8.54 -11.57 -4.98
N VAL A 100 9.39 -10.95 -5.80
CA VAL A 100 9.37 -11.10 -7.27
C VAL A 100 9.56 -12.57 -7.68
N LEU A 101 10.49 -13.28 -7.06
CA LEU A 101 10.74 -14.69 -7.34
C LEU A 101 9.55 -15.58 -6.93
N LEU A 102 8.88 -15.29 -5.82
CA LEU A 102 7.66 -16.00 -5.40
C LEU A 102 6.51 -15.79 -6.38
N TYR A 103 6.25 -14.55 -6.78
CA TYR A 103 5.23 -14.24 -7.79
C TYR A 103 5.55 -14.90 -9.13
N PHE A 104 6.80 -14.81 -9.58
CA PHE A 104 7.25 -15.47 -10.80
C PHE A 104 7.02 -16.99 -10.75
N SER A 105 7.37 -17.64 -9.63
CA SER A 105 7.13 -19.07 -9.43
C SER A 105 5.65 -19.42 -9.53
N GLY A 106 4.80 -18.66 -8.84
CA GLY A 106 3.36 -18.89 -8.85
C GLY A 106 2.74 -18.72 -10.24
N ILE A 107 3.07 -17.62 -10.93
CA ILE A 107 2.60 -17.35 -12.31
C ILE A 107 3.08 -18.44 -13.27
N MET A 108 4.36 -18.82 -13.21
CA MET A 108 4.90 -19.83 -14.11
C MET A 108 4.26 -21.20 -13.88
N MET A 109 4.01 -21.59 -12.63
CA MET A 109 3.31 -22.85 -12.35
C MET A 109 1.89 -22.87 -12.93
N VAL A 110 1.14 -21.76 -12.82
CA VAL A 110 -0.21 -21.64 -13.40
C VAL A 110 -0.15 -21.65 -14.92
N LEU A 111 0.71 -20.85 -15.53
CA LEU A 111 0.83 -20.76 -17.00
C LEU A 111 1.24 -22.09 -17.63
N LEU A 112 2.22 -22.78 -17.04
CA LEU A 112 2.68 -24.08 -17.57
C LEU A 112 1.64 -25.17 -17.45
N ALA A 113 0.84 -25.13 -16.38
CA ALA A 113 -0.30 -26.04 -16.25
C ALA A 113 -1.40 -25.73 -17.26
N THR A 114 -1.51 -24.45 -17.71
CA THR A 114 -2.57 -23.99 -18.63
C THR A 114 -2.20 -24.25 -20.08
N ILE A 115 -0.94 -24.04 -20.46
CA ILE A 115 -0.45 -24.09 -21.86
C ILE A 115 0.85 -24.94 -21.91
N PRO A 116 0.76 -26.23 -21.60
CA PRO A 116 1.98 -27.06 -21.44
C PRO A 116 2.76 -27.21 -22.76
N GLU A 117 2.08 -27.23 -23.90
CA GLU A 117 2.69 -27.53 -25.20
C GLU A 117 3.26 -26.27 -25.89
N ALA A 118 2.70 -25.08 -25.65
CA ALA A 118 3.22 -23.84 -26.22
C ALA A 118 4.66 -23.53 -25.77
N PHE A 119 5.00 -23.91 -24.54
CA PHE A 119 6.36 -23.71 -24.00
C PHE A 119 7.34 -24.79 -24.45
N THR A 120 6.88 -25.98 -24.90
CA THR A 120 7.77 -27.03 -25.37
C THR A 120 8.28 -26.81 -26.79
N GLN A 121 7.59 -25.98 -27.60
CA GLN A 121 8.03 -25.65 -28.97
C GLN A 121 9.09 -24.56 -29.02
N VAL A 122 9.18 -23.71 -28.00
CA VAL A 122 10.22 -22.68 -27.92
C VAL A 122 11.41 -23.23 -27.14
N HIS A 123 12.43 -23.76 -27.86
CA HIS A 123 13.56 -24.46 -27.24
C HIS A 123 14.26 -23.69 -26.13
N TRP A 124 14.50 -22.39 -26.28
CA TRP A 124 15.17 -21.60 -25.25
C TRP A 124 14.28 -21.38 -23.99
N LEU A 125 12.95 -21.25 -24.13
CA LEU A 125 11.99 -21.20 -23.03
C LEU A 125 11.90 -22.55 -22.30
N ARG A 126 12.06 -23.66 -23.03
CA ARG A 126 12.10 -25.00 -22.43
C ARG A 126 13.29 -25.18 -21.51
N ASP A 127 14.43 -24.62 -21.87
CA ASP A 127 15.67 -24.78 -21.11
C ASP A 127 15.75 -23.79 -19.91
N ILE A 128 15.09 -22.64 -20.02
CA ILE A 128 14.97 -21.65 -18.93
C ILE A 128 13.77 -21.94 -18.04
N ASN A 129 12.81 -22.74 -18.55
CA ASN A 129 11.57 -23.04 -17.84
C ASN A 129 11.83 -23.93 -16.62
N PRO A 130 11.67 -23.43 -15.39
CA PRO A 130 11.89 -24.22 -14.18
C PRO A 130 10.82 -25.29 -13.95
N PHE A 131 9.72 -25.28 -14.72
CA PHE A 131 8.56 -26.16 -14.47
C PHE A 131 8.12 -26.87 -15.74
N ARG A 132 8.79 -27.97 -16.10
CA ARG A 132 8.30 -28.86 -17.16
C ARG A 132 7.10 -29.65 -16.64
N SER A 133 5.88 -29.35 -17.09
CA SER A 133 4.71 -30.10 -16.69
C SER A 133 4.36 -31.18 -17.72
N HIS A 134 4.28 -32.43 -17.28
CA HIS A 134 3.59 -33.47 -18.02
C HIS A 134 2.08 -33.38 -17.77
N ILE A 135 1.32 -33.60 -18.83
CA ILE A 135 -0.13 -33.37 -18.99
C ILE A 135 -1.03 -34.00 -17.90
N ILE A 136 -0.53 -34.96 -17.14
CA ILE A 136 -1.37 -35.84 -16.27
C ILE A 136 -1.63 -35.24 -14.87
N ILE A 137 -0.89 -34.19 -14.43
CA ILE A 137 -0.97 -33.72 -13.03
C ILE A 137 -1.06 -32.18 -12.98
N GLN A 138 -2.04 -31.57 -13.67
CA GLN A 138 -2.21 -30.11 -13.70
C GLN A 138 -2.79 -29.53 -12.40
N ILE A 139 -3.70 -30.26 -11.75
CA ILE A 139 -4.40 -29.76 -10.57
C ILE A 139 -3.43 -29.31 -9.46
N PRO A 140 -2.43 -30.11 -9.05
CA PRO A 140 -1.49 -29.67 -8.02
C PRO A 140 -0.66 -28.46 -8.44
N SER A 141 -0.24 -28.35 -9.71
CA SER A 141 0.52 -27.21 -10.20
C SER A 141 -0.27 -25.91 -10.14
N ILE A 142 -1.55 -25.93 -10.57
CA ILE A 142 -2.43 -24.77 -10.50
C ILE A 142 -2.68 -24.37 -9.03
N VAL A 143 -2.99 -25.34 -8.17
CA VAL A 143 -3.24 -25.09 -6.74
C VAL A 143 -2.00 -24.50 -6.06
N LEU A 144 -0.83 -25.11 -6.27
CA LEU A 144 0.43 -24.62 -5.71
C LEU A 144 0.79 -23.24 -6.25
N GLY A 145 0.61 -23.01 -7.56
CA GLY A 145 0.91 -21.73 -8.18
C GLY A 145 0.08 -20.59 -7.60
N PHE A 146 -1.24 -20.76 -7.53
CA PHE A 146 -2.11 -19.74 -6.92
C PHE A 146 -1.86 -19.57 -5.42
N ALA A 147 -1.62 -20.67 -4.70
CA ALA A 147 -1.29 -20.58 -3.27
C ALA A 147 0.02 -19.83 -3.03
N LEU A 148 1.04 -20.01 -3.89
CA LEU A 148 2.28 -19.24 -3.84
C LEU A 148 2.06 -17.75 -4.14
N LEU A 149 1.16 -17.40 -5.06
CA LEU A 149 0.81 -16.00 -5.32
C LEU A 149 0.21 -15.33 -4.08
N ILE A 150 -0.72 -16.01 -3.40
CA ILE A 150 -1.35 -15.48 -2.18
C ILE A 150 -0.33 -15.36 -1.04
N MET A 151 0.49 -16.38 -0.85
CA MET A 151 1.52 -16.34 0.19
C MET A 151 2.60 -15.32 -0.15
N GLY A 152 2.97 -15.18 -1.43
CA GLY A 152 3.86 -14.13 -1.93
C GLY A 152 3.33 -12.73 -1.58
N ARG A 153 2.01 -12.52 -1.59
CA ARG A 153 1.39 -11.29 -1.08
C ARG A 153 1.62 -11.12 0.41
N GLY A 154 1.43 -12.16 1.20
CA GLY A 154 1.70 -12.14 2.64
C GLY A 154 3.16 -11.85 2.97
N ILE A 155 4.09 -12.42 2.20
CA ILE A 155 5.53 -12.11 2.32
C ILE A 155 5.79 -10.64 1.90
N ALA A 156 5.22 -10.17 0.79
CA ALA A 156 5.37 -8.78 0.33
C ALA A 156 4.95 -7.76 1.39
N ASP A 157 3.88 -8.04 2.11
CA ASP A 157 3.39 -7.22 3.21
C ASP A 157 4.05 -7.55 4.57
N ARG A 158 5.12 -8.36 4.58
CA ARG A 158 5.91 -8.72 5.78
C ARG A 158 5.11 -9.39 6.90
N VAL A 159 4.07 -10.15 6.54
CA VAL A 159 3.16 -10.79 7.51
C VAL A 159 3.78 -12.06 8.08
N LYS A 160 3.94 -12.14 9.40
CA LYS A 160 4.49 -13.30 10.11
C LYS A 160 3.78 -14.62 9.77
N ARG A 161 2.46 -14.56 9.60
CA ARG A 161 1.63 -15.74 9.31
C ARG A 161 1.88 -16.34 7.94
N ALA A 162 2.45 -15.59 6.98
CA ALA A 162 2.79 -16.09 5.66
C ALA A 162 4.01 -17.04 5.68
N TYR A 163 4.88 -16.96 6.68
CA TYR A 163 6.15 -17.65 6.72
C TYR A 163 6.03 -19.18 6.58
N TYR A 164 5.35 -19.83 7.54
CA TYR A 164 5.25 -21.30 7.54
C TYR A 164 4.47 -21.85 6.33
N PRO A 165 3.32 -21.29 5.94
CA PRO A 165 2.62 -21.75 4.74
C PRO A 165 3.47 -21.62 3.48
N THR A 166 4.24 -20.53 3.32
CA THR A 166 5.14 -20.36 2.16
C THR A 166 6.19 -21.46 2.11
N ILE A 167 6.82 -21.79 3.24
CA ILE A 167 7.79 -22.89 3.32
C ILE A 167 7.13 -24.24 2.94
N ILE A 168 5.95 -24.54 3.48
CA ILE A 168 5.22 -25.78 3.18
C ILE A 168 4.89 -25.85 1.68
N LEU A 169 4.43 -24.76 1.08
CA LEU A 169 4.12 -24.70 -0.34
C LEU A 169 5.36 -24.86 -1.22
N LEU A 170 6.49 -24.24 -0.86
CA LEU A 170 7.75 -24.41 -1.59
C LEU A 170 8.28 -25.85 -1.49
N ILE A 171 8.20 -26.49 -0.33
CA ILE A 171 8.54 -27.91 -0.18
C ILE A 171 7.59 -28.75 -1.04
N GLY A 172 6.29 -28.47 -1.04
CA GLY A 172 5.32 -29.12 -1.91
C GLY A 172 5.63 -28.95 -3.39
N ALA A 173 6.06 -27.75 -3.81
CA ALA A 173 6.46 -27.46 -5.19
C ALA A 173 7.76 -28.20 -5.58
N ILE A 174 8.73 -28.32 -4.67
CA ILE A 174 9.96 -29.12 -4.86
C ILE A 174 9.61 -30.59 -5.03
N LEU A 175 8.78 -31.13 -4.14
CA LEU A 175 8.35 -32.54 -4.22
C LEU A 175 7.56 -32.80 -5.51
N TYR A 176 6.68 -31.89 -5.88
CA TYR A 176 5.95 -31.96 -7.15
C TYR A 176 6.89 -32.00 -8.35
N SER A 177 7.85 -31.06 -8.41
CA SER A 177 8.84 -31.01 -9.49
C SER A 177 9.75 -32.27 -9.53
N PHE A 178 10.05 -32.84 -8.37
CA PHE A 178 10.83 -34.06 -8.28
C PHE A 178 10.07 -35.30 -8.81
N VAL A 179 8.76 -35.40 -8.48
CA VAL A 179 7.93 -36.56 -8.86
C VAL A 179 7.48 -36.50 -10.32
N VAL A 180 7.13 -35.30 -10.79
CA VAL A 180 6.48 -35.09 -12.11
C VAL A 180 7.49 -34.86 -13.22
N ASP A 181 8.45 -34.00 -13.03
CA ASP A 181 9.33 -33.51 -14.11
C ASP A 181 10.79 -33.95 -13.98
N PHE A 182 11.20 -34.31 -12.77
CA PHE A 182 12.61 -34.56 -12.43
C PHE A 182 13.58 -33.49 -12.96
N SER A 183 13.11 -32.24 -13.04
CA SER A 183 13.91 -31.13 -13.53
C SER A 183 14.85 -30.63 -12.45
N MET A 184 16.14 -30.99 -12.56
CA MET A 184 17.18 -30.53 -11.62
C MET A 184 17.25 -29.01 -11.52
N PHE A 185 16.98 -28.30 -12.61
CA PHE A 185 16.99 -26.83 -12.62
C PHE A 185 15.83 -26.25 -11.78
N SER A 186 14.61 -26.81 -11.92
CA SER A 186 13.43 -26.38 -11.14
C SER A 186 13.63 -26.63 -9.66
N ILE A 187 14.13 -27.81 -9.31
CA ILE A 187 14.41 -28.20 -7.94
C ILE A 187 15.46 -27.27 -7.32
N PHE A 188 16.55 -27.00 -8.04
CA PHE A 188 17.62 -26.11 -7.57
C PHE A 188 17.12 -24.67 -7.38
N TYR A 189 16.33 -24.13 -8.33
CA TYR A 189 15.72 -22.82 -8.25
C TYR A 189 14.79 -22.70 -7.03
N LEU A 190 13.87 -23.65 -6.85
CA LEU A 190 12.93 -23.67 -5.71
C LEU A 190 13.66 -23.85 -4.38
N ALA A 191 14.74 -24.65 -4.36
CA ALA A 191 15.56 -24.82 -3.16
C ALA A 191 16.30 -23.53 -2.77
N ILE A 192 16.82 -22.77 -3.73
CA ILE A 192 17.38 -21.45 -3.48
C ILE A 192 16.32 -20.51 -2.92
N LEU A 193 15.13 -20.48 -3.54
CA LEU A 193 14.03 -19.65 -3.08
C LEU A 193 13.59 -20.02 -1.67
N LEU A 194 13.48 -21.32 -1.37
CA LEU A 194 13.20 -21.81 -0.02
C LEU A 194 14.27 -21.35 0.98
N PHE A 195 15.54 -21.43 0.60
CA PHE A 195 16.64 -20.97 1.43
C PHE A 195 16.50 -19.45 1.73
N ILE A 196 16.23 -18.62 0.72
CA ILE A 196 16.00 -17.17 0.89
C ILE A 196 14.85 -16.93 1.87
N VAL A 197 13.69 -17.60 1.68
CA VAL A 197 12.52 -17.46 2.57
C VAL A 197 12.86 -17.86 4.01
N ILE A 198 13.64 -18.92 4.24
CA ILE A 198 14.05 -19.32 5.60
C ILE A 198 14.87 -18.23 6.29
N PHE A 199 15.76 -17.56 5.56
CA PHE A 199 16.60 -16.50 6.12
C PHE A 199 15.86 -15.16 6.27
N SER A 200 14.76 -14.92 5.54
CA SER A 200 13.98 -13.69 5.62
C SER A 200 13.02 -13.62 6.82
N LYS A 201 13.00 -14.64 7.69
CA LYS A 201 12.09 -14.72 8.85
C LYS A 201 12.08 -13.45 9.71
N SER A 202 13.23 -12.82 9.92
CA SER A 202 13.36 -11.60 10.75
C SER A 202 12.69 -10.38 10.12
N GLU A 203 12.49 -10.37 8.81
CA GLU A 203 11.86 -9.29 8.08
C GLU A 203 10.32 -9.35 8.13
N LEU A 204 9.77 -10.48 8.58
CA LEU A 204 8.34 -10.70 8.69
C LEU A 204 7.89 -10.36 10.12
N TYR A 205 7.48 -9.12 10.35
CA TYR A 205 7.14 -8.62 11.68
C TYR A 205 5.67 -8.20 11.85
N ARG A 206 4.93 -8.02 10.74
CA ARG A 206 3.52 -7.64 10.81
C ARG A 206 2.63 -8.77 11.31
N GLU A 207 1.72 -8.43 12.22
CA GLU A 207 0.84 -9.40 12.88
C GLU A 207 -0.36 -9.82 12.02
N GLN A 208 -0.76 -8.96 11.08
CA GLN A 208 -1.94 -9.14 10.24
C GLN A 208 -1.71 -8.57 8.83
N LEU A 209 -2.45 -9.12 7.87
CA LEU A 209 -2.57 -8.54 6.53
C LEU A 209 -3.77 -7.58 6.51
N VAL A 210 -3.51 -6.31 6.22
CA VAL A 210 -4.57 -5.34 5.95
C VAL A 210 -4.62 -5.09 4.45
N TYR A 211 -5.64 -5.63 3.81
CA TYR A 211 -5.80 -5.53 2.37
C TYR A 211 -6.24 -4.12 1.99
N SER A 212 -5.42 -3.39 1.23
CA SER A 212 -5.82 -2.12 0.65
C SER A 212 -6.72 -2.34 -0.58
N TRP A 213 -7.57 -1.37 -0.87
CA TRP A 213 -8.44 -1.42 -2.05
C TRP A 213 -7.63 -1.52 -3.36
N GLU A 214 -6.52 -0.80 -3.44
CA GLU A 214 -5.62 -0.80 -4.60
C GLU A 214 -5.06 -2.19 -4.87
N TRP A 215 -4.58 -2.87 -3.84
CA TRP A 215 -4.04 -4.22 -3.97
C TRP A 215 -5.13 -5.26 -4.23
N MET A 216 -6.30 -5.09 -3.65
CA MET A 216 -7.44 -5.96 -3.92
C MET A 216 -7.86 -5.89 -5.39
N THR A 217 -7.80 -4.70 -6.00
CA THR A 217 -8.10 -4.54 -7.44
C THR A 217 -7.01 -5.12 -8.32
N ILE A 218 -5.72 -4.94 -7.99
CA ILE A 218 -4.59 -5.51 -8.75
C ILE A 218 -4.61 -7.04 -8.70
N ASP A 219 -4.71 -7.61 -7.52
CA ASP A 219 -4.76 -9.05 -7.34
C ASP A 219 -6.01 -9.64 -7.99
N GLY A 220 -7.16 -9.00 -7.82
CA GLY A 220 -8.42 -9.37 -8.49
C GLY A 220 -8.32 -9.33 -10.02
N PHE A 221 -7.63 -8.33 -10.58
CA PHE A 221 -7.37 -8.24 -12.02
C PHE A 221 -6.45 -9.37 -12.51
N ILE A 222 -5.36 -9.65 -11.79
CA ILE A 222 -4.43 -10.76 -12.14
C ILE A 222 -5.18 -12.09 -12.12
N PHE A 223 -5.90 -12.40 -11.04
CA PHE A 223 -6.68 -13.63 -10.93
C PHE A 223 -7.79 -13.71 -11.98
N GLY A 224 -8.50 -12.61 -12.21
CA GLY A 224 -9.56 -12.53 -13.23
C GLY A 224 -9.00 -12.76 -14.63
N LEU A 225 -7.87 -12.11 -14.97
CA LEU A 225 -7.21 -12.26 -16.25
C LEU A 225 -6.72 -13.70 -16.50
N LEU A 226 -6.06 -14.30 -15.51
CA LEU A 226 -5.59 -15.70 -15.61
C LEU A 226 -6.76 -16.68 -15.76
N THR A 227 -7.85 -16.46 -15.02
CA THR A 227 -9.06 -17.28 -15.11
C THR A 227 -9.75 -17.10 -16.48
N LEU A 228 -9.88 -15.86 -16.93
CA LEU A 228 -10.47 -15.56 -18.25
C LEU A 228 -9.66 -16.20 -19.37
N LEU A 229 -8.34 -16.05 -19.34
CA LEU A 229 -7.44 -16.66 -20.31
C LEU A 229 -7.62 -18.18 -20.33
N TYR A 230 -7.70 -18.82 -19.18
CA TYR A 230 -7.94 -20.25 -19.06
C TYR A 230 -9.30 -20.66 -19.65
N LEU A 231 -10.37 -19.93 -19.33
CA LEU A 231 -11.71 -20.17 -19.85
C LEU A 231 -11.78 -20.00 -21.36
N VAL A 232 -11.22 -18.93 -21.91
CA VAL A 232 -11.22 -18.66 -23.36
C VAL A 232 -10.51 -19.78 -24.13
N ILE A 233 -9.33 -20.21 -23.63
CA ILE A 233 -8.57 -21.31 -24.20
C ILE A 233 -9.40 -22.58 -24.17
N GLY A 234 -10.07 -22.89 -23.05
CA GLY A 234 -10.88 -24.09 -22.87
C GLY A 234 -12.12 -24.11 -23.78
N VAL A 235 -12.87 -22.99 -23.85
CA VAL A 235 -14.06 -22.88 -24.71
C VAL A 235 -13.68 -23.00 -26.19
N TYR A 236 -12.56 -22.40 -26.60
CA TYR A 236 -12.07 -22.50 -27.99
C TYR A 236 -11.75 -23.95 -28.39
N ASN A 237 -11.40 -24.79 -27.44
CA ASN A 237 -11.06 -26.21 -27.66
C ASN A 237 -12.24 -27.20 -27.63
N LEU A 238 -13.46 -26.72 -27.33
CA LEU A 238 -14.64 -27.60 -27.36
C LEU A 238 -14.89 -28.14 -28.77
N PRO A 239 -15.19 -29.46 -28.95
CA PRO A 239 -15.31 -30.11 -30.26
C PRO A 239 -16.41 -29.54 -31.17
N ASN A 240 -17.43 -28.91 -30.58
CA ASN A 240 -18.59 -28.35 -31.30
C ASN A 240 -18.42 -26.88 -31.68
N PHE A 241 -17.28 -26.26 -31.41
CA PHE A 241 -17.04 -24.90 -31.86
C PHE A 241 -16.59 -24.88 -33.34
N PRO A 242 -17.20 -24.07 -34.21
CA PRO A 242 -16.82 -24.02 -35.62
C PRO A 242 -15.41 -23.44 -35.77
N HIS A 243 -14.47 -24.33 -36.00
CA HIS A 243 -13.06 -23.99 -36.10
C HIS A 243 -12.67 -23.59 -37.50
N HIS A 244 -12.27 -22.35 -37.70
CA HIS A 244 -11.33 -22.03 -38.76
C HIS A 244 -9.90 -22.27 -38.22
N ARG A 245 -9.52 -23.56 -38.15
CA ARG A 245 -8.20 -24.01 -37.65
C ARG A 245 -6.99 -23.44 -38.40
N HIS A 246 -7.21 -22.72 -39.50
CA HIS A 246 -6.15 -22.35 -40.43
C HIS A 246 -5.54 -20.97 -40.24
N HIS A 247 -5.97 -20.17 -39.27
CA HIS A 247 -5.47 -18.79 -39.13
C HIS A 247 -4.92 -18.39 -37.75
N PHE A 248 -5.09 -19.19 -36.75
CA PHE A 248 -4.34 -18.98 -35.51
C PHE A 248 -3.09 -19.83 -35.54
N VAL A 249 -1.97 -19.15 -35.53
CA VAL A 249 -0.60 -19.66 -35.51
C VAL A 249 -0.51 -20.93 -34.68
N GLU A 250 0.22 -21.92 -35.13
CA GLU A 250 0.66 -23.13 -34.42
C GLU A 250 1.30 -22.88 -33.04
N PHE A 251 1.27 -21.62 -32.58
CA PHE A 251 1.84 -21.13 -31.34
C PHE A 251 0.97 -21.44 -30.10
N PHE A 252 -0.35 -21.63 -30.26
CA PHE A 252 -1.26 -21.99 -29.18
C PHE A 252 -1.73 -23.43 -29.33
N LEU A 253 -1.02 -24.36 -28.71
CA LEU A 253 -1.46 -25.73 -28.53
C LEU A 253 -2.40 -25.79 -27.32
N PHE A 254 -3.63 -26.10 -27.61
CA PHE A 254 -4.72 -26.07 -26.63
C PHE A 254 -4.80 -27.40 -25.88
N PRO A 255 -5.00 -27.39 -24.54
CA PRO A 255 -5.18 -28.62 -23.78
C PRO A 255 -6.42 -29.39 -24.26
N SER A 256 -6.39 -30.72 -24.16
CA SER A 256 -7.56 -31.57 -24.44
C SER A 256 -8.69 -31.25 -23.45
N GLU A 257 -9.96 -31.62 -23.80
CA GLU A 257 -11.13 -31.36 -22.94
C GLU A 257 -10.97 -31.86 -21.50
N ARG A 258 -10.39 -33.04 -21.31
CA ARG A 258 -10.18 -33.61 -19.97
C ARG A 258 -9.21 -32.78 -19.14
N ILE A 259 -8.18 -32.29 -19.78
CA ILE A 259 -7.15 -31.43 -19.18
C ILE A 259 -7.76 -30.09 -18.80
N TRP A 260 -8.56 -29.49 -19.69
CA TRP A 260 -9.25 -28.24 -19.41
C TRP A 260 -10.20 -28.36 -18.21
N LEU A 261 -11.02 -29.42 -18.17
CA LEU A 261 -11.96 -29.64 -17.08
C LEU A 261 -11.25 -29.79 -15.73
N SER A 262 -10.14 -30.53 -15.68
CA SER A 262 -9.36 -30.69 -14.45
C SER A 262 -8.77 -29.38 -13.96
N GLY A 263 -8.25 -28.55 -14.87
CA GLY A 263 -7.72 -27.23 -14.54
C GLY A 263 -8.82 -26.25 -14.13
N PHE A 264 -9.99 -26.30 -14.76
CA PHE A 264 -11.14 -25.49 -14.33
C PHE A 264 -11.60 -25.83 -12.91
N ILE A 265 -11.67 -27.14 -12.58
CA ILE A 265 -11.94 -27.59 -11.21
C ILE A 265 -10.86 -27.10 -10.25
N ALA A 266 -9.58 -27.14 -10.65
CA ALA A 266 -8.49 -26.63 -9.84
C ALA A 266 -8.64 -25.12 -9.56
N ILE A 267 -9.02 -24.32 -10.55
CA ILE A 267 -9.27 -22.87 -10.38
C ILE A 267 -10.43 -22.65 -9.42
N LEU A 268 -11.54 -23.37 -9.55
CA LEU A 268 -12.67 -23.29 -8.62
C LEU A 268 -12.28 -23.64 -7.18
N LEU A 269 -11.49 -24.71 -7.01
CA LEU A 269 -10.96 -25.08 -5.70
C LEU A 269 -10.07 -23.98 -5.13
N VAL A 270 -9.16 -23.43 -5.94
CA VAL A 270 -8.28 -22.33 -5.51
C VAL A 270 -9.10 -21.10 -5.13
N MET A 271 -10.10 -20.71 -5.91
CA MET A 271 -10.99 -19.59 -5.55
C MET A 271 -11.68 -19.81 -4.20
N SER A 272 -12.11 -21.06 -3.94
CA SER A 272 -12.73 -21.43 -2.66
C SER A 272 -11.73 -21.36 -1.49
N PHE A 273 -10.49 -21.85 -1.70
CA PHE A 273 -9.43 -21.77 -0.70
C PHE A 273 -8.82 -20.37 -0.56
N ASN A 274 -8.89 -19.55 -1.59
CA ASN A 274 -8.33 -18.21 -1.60
C ASN A 274 -8.91 -17.35 -0.45
N PHE A 275 -10.21 -17.41 -0.26
CA PHE A 275 -10.89 -16.75 0.86
C PHE A 275 -10.34 -17.21 2.21
N LEU A 276 -10.09 -18.52 2.38
CA LEU A 276 -9.54 -19.07 3.62
C LEU A 276 -8.10 -18.63 3.85
N PHE A 277 -7.26 -18.60 2.80
CA PHE A 277 -5.88 -18.15 2.91
C PHE A 277 -5.79 -16.65 3.23
N VAL A 278 -6.56 -15.82 2.54
CA VAL A 278 -6.62 -14.38 2.84
C VAL A 278 -7.09 -14.15 4.28
N ARG A 279 -8.16 -14.84 4.72
CA ARG A 279 -8.65 -14.73 6.08
C ARG A 279 -7.63 -15.22 7.12
N TYR A 280 -6.86 -16.26 6.79
CA TYR A 280 -5.77 -16.72 7.63
C TYR A 280 -4.67 -15.65 7.78
N LEU A 281 -4.27 -15.01 6.67
CA LEU A 281 -3.28 -13.92 6.69
C LEU A 281 -3.79 -12.66 7.40
N GLN A 282 -5.07 -12.31 7.25
CA GLN A 282 -5.69 -11.21 7.98
C GLN A 282 -5.69 -11.44 9.50
N GLY A 283 -5.87 -12.67 9.93
CA GLY A 283 -5.86 -13.03 11.35
C GLY A 283 -6.96 -12.37 12.18
N LYS A 284 -6.67 -12.15 13.46
CA LYS A 284 -7.53 -11.34 14.33
C LYS A 284 -7.29 -9.87 14.01
N LYS A 285 -8.37 -9.12 13.78
CA LYS A 285 -8.26 -7.67 13.56
C LYS A 285 -7.81 -7.03 14.87
N HIS A 286 -6.60 -6.52 14.88
CA HIS A 286 -6.10 -5.69 15.96
C HIS A 286 -6.50 -4.25 15.70
N GLN A 287 -7.01 -3.60 16.74
CA GLN A 287 -7.26 -2.17 16.72
C GLN A 287 -6.01 -1.45 17.22
N VAL A 288 -5.59 -0.43 16.49
CA VAL A 288 -4.60 0.55 16.96
C VAL A 288 -5.36 1.58 17.77
N GLY A 289 -4.83 1.94 18.93
CA GLY A 289 -5.48 2.90 19.82
C GLY A 289 -6.69 2.34 20.57
N GLU A 290 -7.29 3.20 21.34
CA GLU A 290 -8.41 2.89 22.24
C GLU A 290 -9.38 4.07 22.35
N PHE A 291 -10.45 3.90 23.10
CA PHE A 291 -11.35 4.99 23.51
C PHE A 291 -11.11 5.22 25.01
N PRO A 292 -10.18 6.12 25.39
CA PRO A 292 -9.87 6.38 26.78
C PRO A 292 -11.00 7.13 27.47
N GLU A 293 -10.96 7.12 28.81
CA GLU A 293 -11.86 7.96 29.62
C GLU A 293 -11.54 9.45 29.40
N ASP A 294 -12.59 10.27 29.37
CA ASP A 294 -12.49 11.73 29.18
C ASP A 294 -11.59 12.39 30.24
N SER A 295 -11.55 11.85 31.46
CA SER A 295 -10.70 12.30 32.53
C SER A 295 -9.21 12.29 32.18
N ILE A 296 -8.74 11.26 31.47
CA ILE A 296 -7.35 11.11 31.02
C ILE A 296 -7.03 12.20 30.00
N LEU A 297 -7.89 12.33 28.98
CA LEU A 297 -7.70 13.31 27.92
C LEU A 297 -7.74 14.75 28.44
N HIS A 298 -8.70 15.03 29.32
CA HIS A 298 -8.81 16.34 29.96
C HIS A 298 -7.59 16.67 30.83
N ASN A 299 -7.06 15.69 31.56
CA ASN A 299 -5.85 15.89 32.36
C ASN A 299 -4.63 16.21 31.48
N ILE A 300 -4.46 15.50 30.35
CA ILE A 300 -3.37 15.79 29.39
C ILE A 300 -3.49 17.21 28.87
N LEU A 301 -4.71 17.61 28.42
CA LEU A 301 -4.93 18.92 27.81
C LEU A 301 -4.77 20.06 28.82
N THR A 302 -5.22 19.89 30.05
CA THR A 302 -5.09 20.93 31.09
C THR A 302 -3.68 21.05 31.64
N THR A 303 -2.92 19.94 31.66
CA THR A 303 -1.54 19.93 32.20
C THR A 303 -0.51 20.38 31.18
N TYR A 304 -0.62 19.89 29.94
CA TYR A 304 0.41 20.05 28.92
C TYR A 304 -0.03 20.92 27.73
N GLY A 305 -1.32 21.17 27.62
CA GLY A 305 -1.90 21.91 26.50
C GLY A 305 -2.34 21.05 25.34
N GLY A 306 -2.86 21.70 24.31
CA GLY A 306 -3.39 21.07 23.10
C GLY A 306 -3.23 21.95 21.88
N ASN A 307 -4.16 21.77 20.94
CA ASN A 307 -4.30 22.56 19.73
C ASN A 307 -5.79 22.75 19.41
N ILE A 308 -6.11 23.46 18.34
CA ILE A 308 -7.47 23.77 17.95
C ILE A 308 -8.36 22.53 17.69
N ASP A 309 -7.76 21.41 17.31
CA ASP A 309 -8.47 20.18 16.97
C ASP A 309 -8.63 19.25 18.19
N SER A 310 -7.94 19.54 19.30
CA SER A 310 -7.86 18.66 20.46
C SER A 310 -9.22 18.37 21.08
N GLU A 311 -10.11 19.36 21.15
CA GLU A 311 -11.44 19.20 21.75
C GLU A 311 -12.33 18.22 20.98
N LEU A 312 -12.08 18.04 19.67
CA LEU A 312 -12.85 17.10 18.83
C LEU A 312 -12.70 15.64 19.26
N VAL A 313 -11.74 15.32 20.12
CA VAL A 313 -11.58 13.97 20.67
C VAL A 313 -12.77 13.54 21.53
N PHE A 314 -13.44 14.48 22.17
CA PHE A 314 -14.60 14.24 23.04
C PHE A 314 -15.92 13.98 22.27
N LEU A 315 -15.88 13.99 20.93
CA LEU A 315 -16.97 13.48 20.10
C LEU A 315 -16.98 11.93 20.02
N HIS A 316 -15.96 11.25 20.53
CA HIS A 316 -15.82 9.78 20.56
C HIS A 316 -16.02 9.07 19.21
N ASP A 317 -15.88 9.79 18.11
CA ASP A 317 -15.92 9.24 16.75
C ASP A 317 -14.55 8.81 16.22
N LYS A 318 -13.49 9.02 17.01
CA LYS A 318 -12.09 8.76 16.72
C LYS A 318 -11.47 7.87 17.77
N GLN A 319 -10.53 7.03 17.36
CA GLN A 319 -9.65 6.28 18.25
C GLN A 319 -8.51 7.19 18.73
N VAL A 320 -7.96 6.87 19.87
CA VAL A 320 -6.87 7.64 20.48
C VAL A 320 -5.68 6.73 20.73
N PHE A 321 -4.52 7.17 20.33
CA PHE A 321 -3.24 6.56 20.70
C PHE A 321 -2.62 7.38 21.84
N LEU A 322 -2.41 6.75 22.98
CA LEU A 322 -1.83 7.36 24.18
C LEU A 322 -0.34 7.05 24.28
N TYR A 323 0.46 8.05 24.64
CA TYR A 323 1.90 7.87 24.85
C TYR A 323 2.42 8.73 26.02
N PRO A 324 3.30 8.21 26.91
CA PRO A 324 3.53 6.79 27.16
C PRO A 324 2.25 6.07 27.60
N LYS A 325 2.20 4.75 27.49
CA LYS A 325 0.96 3.99 27.73
C LYS A 325 0.52 3.97 29.20
N GLU A 326 1.48 3.98 30.14
CA GLU A 326 1.20 3.88 31.57
C GLU A 326 0.82 5.24 32.17
N GLU A 327 1.54 6.30 31.83
CA GLU A 327 1.29 7.68 32.24
C GLU A 327 1.28 8.61 31.03
N PRO A 328 0.16 8.69 30.32
CA PRO A 328 0.11 9.38 29.04
C PRO A 328 0.25 10.89 29.20
N THR A 329 1.22 11.43 28.46
CA THR A 329 1.49 12.88 28.35
C THR A 329 1.09 13.44 26.98
N VAL A 330 0.92 12.56 26.00
CA VAL A 330 0.58 12.89 24.61
C VAL A 330 -0.50 11.95 24.10
N PHE A 331 -1.39 12.48 23.28
CA PHE A 331 -2.30 11.66 22.50
C PHE A 331 -2.35 12.09 21.03
N LEU A 332 -2.64 11.11 20.15
CA LEU A 332 -3.00 11.31 18.75
C LEU A 332 -4.42 10.77 18.54
N GLN A 333 -5.29 11.58 17.94
CA GLN A 333 -6.63 11.16 17.58
C GLN A 333 -6.66 10.77 16.09
N PHE A 334 -7.27 9.65 15.76
CA PHE A 334 -7.27 9.13 14.40
C PHE A 334 -8.48 8.23 14.13
N ASN A 335 -8.71 7.94 12.86
CA ASN A 335 -9.65 6.91 12.46
C ASN A 335 -9.03 6.00 11.42
N THR A 336 -9.55 4.78 11.27
CA THR A 336 -9.04 3.80 10.33
C THR A 336 -10.02 3.62 9.16
N ILE A 337 -9.51 3.75 7.95
CA ILE A 337 -10.24 3.45 6.73
C ILE A 337 -9.38 2.57 5.81
N ASN A 338 -9.88 1.39 5.45
CA ASN A 338 -9.12 0.40 4.71
C ASN A 338 -7.79 0.07 5.43
N ASN A 339 -6.65 0.35 4.78
CA ASN A 339 -5.32 0.20 5.34
C ASN A 339 -4.69 1.52 5.84
N LYS A 340 -5.46 2.60 5.91
CA LYS A 340 -4.98 3.91 6.36
C LYS A 340 -5.40 4.20 7.79
N CYS A 341 -4.48 4.74 8.61
CA CYS A 341 -4.79 5.42 9.86
C CYS A 341 -4.72 6.91 9.59
N VAL A 342 -5.86 7.59 9.54
CA VAL A 342 -5.94 9.03 9.29
C VAL A 342 -5.90 9.73 10.64
N VAL A 343 -4.76 10.38 10.94
CA VAL A 343 -4.55 11.17 12.16
C VAL A 343 -5.10 12.57 11.92
N MET A 344 -5.90 13.04 12.87
CA MET A 344 -6.50 14.36 12.81
C MET A 344 -5.62 15.39 13.52
N GLY A 345 -5.20 16.40 12.78
CA GLY A 345 -4.40 17.50 13.31
C GLY A 345 -3.01 17.09 13.82
N ASN A 346 -2.47 17.88 14.71
CA ASN A 346 -1.21 17.62 15.38
C ASN A 346 -1.43 16.76 16.63
N PRO A 347 -0.36 16.11 17.17
CA PRO A 347 -0.41 15.53 18.49
C PRO A 347 -0.80 16.57 19.55
N SER A 348 -1.49 16.13 20.60
CA SER A 348 -1.91 16.97 21.72
C SER A 348 -1.23 16.54 23.00
N GLY A 349 -0.78 17.50 23.84
CA GLY A 349 -0.08 17.21 25.10
C GLY A 349 1.33 17.78 25.14
N ASN A 350 2.25 17.09 25.86
CA ASN A 350 3.63 17.52 26.04
C ASN A 350 4.42 17.54 24.72
N LYS A 351 4.80 18.73 24.24
CA LYS A 351 5.52 18.90 22.97
C LYS A 351 6.89 18.21 22.93
N GLU A 352 7.54 18.05 24.06
CA GLU A 352 8.84 17.37 24.16
C GLU A 352 8.73 15.88 23.83
N ASP A 353 7.58 15.27 24.09
CA ASP A 353 7.31 13.85 23.84
C ASP A 353 6.75 13.57 22.43
N PHE A 354 6.43 14.60 21.63
CA PHE A 354 5.85 14.42 20.28
C PHE A 354 6.70 13.53 19.35
N PRO A 355 8.02 13.71 19.24
CA PRO A 355 8.84 12.83 18.40
C PRO A 355 8.75 11.37 18.83
N ALA A 356 8.82 11.11 20.13
CA ALA A 356 8.74 9.75 20.67
C ALA A 356 7.33 9.14 20.50
N ALA A 357 6.28 9.94 20.66
CA ALA A 357 4.89 9.52 20.47
C ALA A 357 4.63 9.17 19.00
N ILE A 358 5.09 10.01 18.05
CA ILE A 358 4.98 9.75 16.62
C ILE A 358 5.74 8.47 16.25
N ASP A 359 6.99 8.31 16.68
CA ASP A 359 7.79 7.11 16.42
C ASP A 359 7.10 5.84 16.93
N ALA A 360 6.56 5.88 18.14
CA ALA A 360 5.80 4.77 18.74
C ALA A 360 4.53 4.46 17.94
N PHE A 361 3.78 5.49 17.52
CA PHE A 361 2.58 5.35 16.72
C PHE A 361 2.89 4.75 15.34
N LEU A 362 3.95 5.22 14.65
CA LEU A 362 4.39 4.70 13.37
C LEU A 362 4.79 3.23 13.47
N LYS A 363 5.51 2.85 14.51
CA LYS A 363 5.90 1.44 14.75
C LYS A 363 4.70 0.55 15.03
N GLU A 364 3.73 1.03 15.81
CA GLU A 364 2.54 0.25 16.13
C GLU A 364 1.63 0.10 14.92
N THR A 365 1.39 1.17 14.17
CA THR A 365 0.59 1.11 12.94
C THR A 365 1.22 0.20 11.90
N ASP A 366 2.54 0.28 11.68
CA ASP A 366 3.26 -0.60 10.77
C ASP A 366 3.20 -2.08 11.22
N ARG A 367 3.35 -2.35 12.52
CA ARG A 367 3.19 -3.69 13.08
C ARG A 367 1.83 -4.32 12.76
N PHE A 368 0.79 -3.52 12.70
CA PHE A 368 -0.56 -3.97 12.36
C PHE A 368 -0.92 -3.77 10.86
N GLY A 369 0.04 -3.36 10.03
CA GLY A 369 -0.13 -3.25 8.58
C GLY A 369 -0.91 -2.02 8.13
N TYR A 370 -1.04 -1.01 8.97
CA TYR A 370 -1.66 0.27 8.62
C TYR A 370 -0.62 1.28 8.14
N VAL A 371 -1.05 2.18 7.27
CA VAL A 371 -0.27 3.30 6.76
C VAL A 371 -0.81 4.59 7.39
N PRO A 372 -0.05 5.29 8.23
CA PRO A 372 -0.48 6.56 8.80
C PRO A 372 -0.54 7.66 7.75
N VAL A 373 -1.56 8.50 7.85
CA VAL A 373 -1.76 9.71 7.06
C VAL A 373 -2.10 10.81 8.03
N PHE A 374 -1.34 11.89 8.04
CA PHE A 374 -1.63 13.05 8.87
C PHE A 374 -2.47 14.04 8.07
N TYR A 375 -3.61 14.44 8.61
CA TYR A 375 -4.59 15.30 7.98
C TYR A 375 -4.80 16.59 8.79
N GLU A 376 -4.84 17.73 8.12
CA GLU A 376 -4.96 19.05 8.76
C GLU A 376 -3.81 19.37 9.75
N THR A 377 -2.57 18.97 9.40
CA THR A 377 -1.39 19.36 10.17
C THR A 377 -0.98 20.79 9.86
N ASN A 378 -0.55 21.53 10.88
CA ASN A 378 -0.04 22.89 10.73
C ASN A 378 1.47 22.91 10.39
N GLU A 379 2.02 24.10 10.15
CA GLU A 379 3.41 24.31 9.77
C GLU A 379 4.40 23.79 10.84
N ASP A 380 4.06 23.86 12.12
CA ASP A 380 4.93 23.43 13.23
C ASP A 380 5.28 21.95 13.15
N SER A 381 4.33 21.12 12.71
CA SER A 381 4.52 19.66 12.60
C SER A 381 5.16 19.23 11.28
N VAL A 382 5.22 20.11 10.27
CA VAL A 382 5.77 19.77 8.94
C VAL A 382 7.22 19.32 9.02
N MET A 383 8.08 20.05 9.76
CA MET A 383 9.49 19.70 9.89
C MET A 383 9.68 18.35 10.57
N LEU A 384 8.95 18.12 11.65
CA LEU A 384 9.00 16.85 12.38
C LEU A 384 8.54 15.67 11.52
N LEU A 385 7.40 15.80 10.83
CA LEU A 385 6.88 14.75 9.96
C LEU A 385 7.75 14.52 8.72
N HIS A 386 8.41 15.57 8.22
CA HIS A 386 9.36 15.44 7.10
C HIS A 386 10.57 14.56 7.47
N GLU A 387 11.04 14.59 8.71
CA GLU A 387 12.12 13.70 9.19
C GLU A 387 11.73 12.22 9.11
N TYR A 388 10.43 11.91 9.18
CA TYR A 388 9.87 10.57 8.98
C TYR A 388 9.57 10.23 7.51
N GLY A 389 9.91 11.11 6.56
CA GLY A 389 9.76 10.88 5.12
C GLY A 389 8.36 11.19 4.58
N TYR A 390 7.55 11.99 5.28
CA TYR A 390 6.25 12.42 4.78
C TYR A 390 6.41 13.53 3.73
N GLU A 391 5.61 13.43 2.67
CA GLU A 391 5.39 14.49 1.70
C GLU A 391 4.10 15.23 2.04
N PHE A 392 4.04 16.54 1.71
CA PHE A 392 2.95 17.41 2.11
C PHE A 392 2.20 17.96 0.90
N ILE A 393 0.87 17.98 1.03
CA ILE A 393 -0.03 18.61 0.06
C ILE A 393 -0.83 19.67 0.81
N LYS A 394 -0.75 20.94 0.36
CA LYS A 394 -1.58 22.00 0.94
C LYS A 394 -3.04 21.74 0.58
N MET A 395 -3.87 21.53 1.58
CA MET A 395 -5.31 21.26 1.43
C MET A 395 -6.18 22.49 1.56
N GLY A 396 -5.74 23.47 2.36
CA GLY A 396 -6.52 24.66 2.64
C GLY A 396 -5.72 25.71 3.39
N GLU A 397 -6.41 26.71 3.90
CA GLU A 397 -5.89 27.77 4.75
C GLU A 397 -6.81 27.96 5.94
N GLU A 398 -6.24 28.13 7.11
CA GLU A 398 -6.95 28.48 8.32
C GLU A 398 -7.04 30.01 8.44
N ALA A 399 -8.22 30.50 8.80
CA ALA A 399 -8.46 31.93 8.99
C ALA A 399 -8.30 32.30 10.48
N LEU A 400 -7.27 33.03 10.81
CA LEU A 400 -7.04 33.54 12.15
C LEU A 400 -7.49 35.02 12.24
N VAL A 401 -8.27 35.32 13.28
CA VAL A 401 -8.73 36.69 13.57
C VAL A 401 -8.09 37.14 14.88
N ASN A 402 -7.21 38.12 14.82
CA ASN A 402 -6.67 38.75 16.02
C ASN A 402 -7.75 39.62 16.67
N LEU A 403 -8.31 39.19 17.79
CA LEU A 403 -9.41 39.85 18.47
C LEU A 403 -9.00 41.17 19.14
N GLU A 404 -7.73 41.34 19.55
CA GLU A 404 -7.25 42.59 20.17
C GLU A 404 -7.20 43.74 19.17
N THR A 405 -6.90 43.45 17.90
CA THR A 405 -6.78 44.48 16.84
C THR A 405 -7.98 44.46 15.89
N PHE A 406 -8.92 43.51 16.08
CA PHE A 406 -10.06 43.38 15.18
C PHE A 406 -10.94 44.65 15.21
N THR A 407 -11.24 45.17 14.04
CA THR A 407 -12.17 46.28 13.86
C THR A 407 -12.92 46.10 12.54
N MET A 408 -14.20 46.43 12.56
CA MET A 408 -15.01 46.50 11.35
C MET A 408 -14.82 47.82 10.57
N SER A 409 -13.90 48.68 10.95
CA SER A 409 -13.63 49.95 10.24
C SER A 409 -13.01 49.69 8.86
N GLY A 410 -13.04 50.71 8.01
CA GLY A 410 -12.41 50.71 6.68
C GLY A 410 -13.30 50.15 5.55
N LYS A 411 -12.78 50.26 4.32
CA LYS A 411 -13.51 49.94 3.09
C LYS A 411 -13.75 48.43 2.92
N LYS A 412 -12.80 47.60 3.40
CA LYS A 412 -12.86 46.13 3.35
C LYS A 412 -14.12 45.56 4.04
N PHE A 413 -14.50 46.14 5.18
CA PHE A 413 -15.63 45.67 5.98
C PHE A 413 -16.97 46.42 5.71
N LYS A 414 -17.07 47.17 4.60
CA LYS A 414 -18.33 47.89 4.28
C LYS A 414 -19.54 46.95 4.17
N GLY A 415 -19.37 45.82 3.51
CA GLY A 415 -20.44 44.79 3.39
C GLY A 415 -20.82 44.19 4.73
N THR A 416 -19.84 43.82 5.53
CA THR A 416 -20.04 43.22 6.87
C THR A 416 -20.80 44.19 7.78
N ARG A 417 -20.40 45.47 7.82
CA ARG A 417 -21.12 46.53 8.57
C ARG A 417 -22.56 46.71 8.09
N ALA A 418 -22.81 46.66 6.77
CA ALA A 418 -24.15 46.80 6.23
C ALA A 418 -25.07 45.65 6.69
N VAL A 419 -24.56 44.42 6.67
CA VAL A 419 -25.30 43.24 7.18
C VAL A 419 -25.51 43.36 8.68
N PHE A 420 -24.48 43.66 9.45
CA PHE A 420 -24.57 43.87 10.90
C PHE A 420 -25.63 44.91 11.27
N ASN A 421 -25.58 46.09 10.66
CA ASN A 421 -26.56 47.15 10.90
C ASN A 421 -27.99 46.74 10.50
N LYS A 422 -28.16 45.95 9.42
CA LYS A 422 -29.47 45.44 8.99
C LYS A 422 -30.04 44.48 10.01
N ILE A 423 -29.26 43.57 10.49
CA ILE A 423 -29.65 42.53 11.47
C ILE A 423 -29.98 43.22 12.81
N THR A 424 -29.12 44.11 13.28
CA THR A 424 -29.36 44.88 14.52
C THR A 424 -30.65 45.70 14.47
N LYS A 425 -30.89 46.39 13.32
CA LYS A 425 -32.15 47.14 13.11
C LYS A 425 -33.41 46.28 13.06
N ALA A 426 -33.23 45.00 12.65
CA ALA A 426 -34.30 44.02 12.64
C ALA A 426 -34.54 43.35 14.02
N GLY A 427 -33.87 43.84 15.08
CA GLY A 427 -34.07 43.37 16.45
C GLY A 427 -33.33 42.10 16.84
N TYR A 428 -32.39 41.62 16.00
CA TYR A 428 -31.56 40.48 16.35
C TYR A 428 -30.52 40.85 17.42
N SER A 429 -30.32 39.90 18.35
CA SER A 429 -29.33 40.01 19.42
C SER A 429 -28.32 38.88 19.40
N PHE A 430 -27.17 39.12 19.98
CA PHE A 430 -26.11 38.11 20.14
C PHE A 430 -25.88 37.85 21.62
N ASP A 431 -25.69 36.59 22.01
CA ASP A 431 -25.41 36.17 23.36
C ASP A 431 -24.43 35.00 23.36
N VAL A 432 -23.76 34.77 24.49
CA VAL A 432 -22.89 33.62 24.72
C VAL A 432 -23.41 32.85 25.93
N LEU A 433 -24.03 31.72 25.65
CA LEU A 433 -24.59 30.85 26.68
C LEU A 433 -23.49 30.01 27.31
N GLN A 434 -23.57 29.87 28.64
CA GLN A 434 -22.63 29.02 29.41
C GLN A 434 -23.29 27.69 29.76
N PRO A 435 -22.56 26.56 29.72
CA PRO A 435 -23.12 25.31 30.22
C PRO A 435 -23.31 25.36 31.76
N PRO A 436 -24.23 24.56 32.32
CA PRO A 436 -25.05 23.54 31.65
C PRO A 436 -26.26 24.14 30.94
N PHE A 437 -26.57 23.61 29.74
CA PHE A 437 -27.75 24.04 28.97
C PHE A 437 -28.99 23.22 29.35
N SER A 438 -30.16 23.86 29.36
CA SER A 438 -31.43 23.19 29.63
C SER A 438 -31.86 22.28 28.45
N ALA A 439 -32.74 21.31 28.71
CA ALA A 439 -33.30 20.48 27.67
C ALA A 439 -34.03 21.28 26.57
N GLU A 440 -34.67 22.40 26.95
CA GLU A 440 -35.33 23.32 26.00
C GLU A 440 -34.31 23.98 25.07
N GLN A 441 -33.20 24.50 25.62
CA GLN A 441 -32.12 25.07 24.84
C GLN A 441 -31.49 24.06 23.88
N MET A 442 -31.23 22.81 24.35
CA MET A 442 -30.73 21.75 23.49
C MET A 442 -31.69 21.38 22.37
N HIS A 443 -32.98 21.38 22.63
CA HIS A 443 -33.99 21.14 21.60
C HIS A 443 -34.00 22.27 20.54
N GLU A 444 -33.90 23.55 20.97
CA GLU A 444 -33.80 24.68 20.01
C GLU A 444 -32.51 24.57 19.15
N LEU A 445 -31.36 24.28 19.77
CA LEU A 445 -30.07 24.08 19.06
C LEU A 445 -30.19 22.93 18.06
N LYS A 446 -30.81 21.82 18.44
CA LYS A 446 -31.05 20.66 17.56
C LYS A 446 -31.91 21.03 16.36
N ALA A 447 -32.98 21.77 16.57
CA ALA A 447 -33.86 22.23 15.49
C ALA A 447 -33.13 23.13 14.48
N ILE A 448 -32.24 24.01 14.95
CA ILE A 448 -31.39 24.84 14.09
C ILE A 448 -30.43 23.96 13.27
N SER A 449 -29.75 22.99 13.94
CA SER A 449 -28.83 22.08 13.27
C SER A 449 -29.54 21.25 12.19
N ASP A 450 -30.69 20.67 12.50
CA ASP A 450 -31.48 19.87 11.56
C ASP A 450 -31.98 20.70 10.37
N SER A 451 -32.40 21.96 10.61
CA SER A 451 -32.77 22.90 9.55
C SER A 451 -31.59 23.23 8.63
N TRP A 452 -30.41 23.41 9.20
CA TRP A 452 -29.19 23.69 8.43
C TRP A 452 -28.75 22.48 7.59
N LEU A 453 -28.88 21.27 8.13
CA LEU A 453 -28.53 20.02 7.46
C LEU A 453 -29.41 19.76 6.23
N ASP A 454 -30.69 20.15 6.25
CA ASP A 454 -31.60 19.98 5.12
C ASP A 454 -31.55 18.55 4.53
N ASN A 455 -31.77 17.52 5.36
CA ASN A 455 -31.64 16.09 5.02
C ASN A 455 -30.24 15.61 4.60
N ARG A 456 -29.21 16.43 4.67
CA ARG A 456 -27.82 15.98 4.49
C ARG A 456 -27.35 15.22 5.74
N LYS A 457 -26.44 14.27 5.54
CA LYS A 457 -25.79 13.57 6.66
C LYS A 457 -24.65 14.41 7.23
N GLU A 458 -24.54 14.46 8.52
CA GLU A 458 -23.36 14.98 9.20
C GLU A 458 -22.14 14.13 8.86
N LYS A 459 -21.01 14.77 8.67
CA LYS A 459 -19.79 14.09 8.20
C LYS A 459 -18.89 13.60 9.33
N GLY A 460 -18.89 14.27 10.46
CA GLY A 460 -17.99 13.94 11.58
C GLY A 460 -16.52 14.12 11.26
N PHE A 461 -15.66 13.45 12.00
CA PHE A 461 -14.21 13.47 11.92
C PHE A 461 -13.62 14.89 12.18
N SER A 462 -13.28 15.67 11.14
CA SER A 462 -12.73 17.01 11.29
C SER A 462 -13.78 18.12 11.42
N LEU A 463 -15.00 17.86 10.98
CA LEU A 463 -16.08 18.87 10.99
C LEU A 463 -16.94 18.85 12.24
N GLY A 464 -16.84 17.82 13.06
CA GLY A 464 -17.76 17.60 14.17
C GLY A 464 -19.18 17.23 13.69
N PHE A 465 -20.07 17.01 14.65
CA PHE A 465 -21.48 16.73 14.45
C PHE A 465 -22.24 17.14 15.70
N PHE A 466 -23.60 17.22 15.63
CA PHE A 466 -24.41 17.57 16.77
C PHE A 466 -24.43 16.43 17.79
N ASP A 467 -23.77 16.63 18.90
CA ASP A 467 -23.77 15.75 20.06
C ASP A 467 -24.07 16.54 21.32
N GLU A 468 -25.11 16.17 22.07
CA GLU A 468 -25.56 16.92 23.24
C GLU A 468 -24.51 16.93 24.36
N ALA A 469 -23.84 15.80 24.60
CA ALA A 469 -22.84 15.69 25.63
C ALA A 469 -21.61 16.57 25.31
N TYR A 470 -21.22 16.56 24.04
CA TYR A 470 -20.12 17.42 23.54
C TYR A 470 -20.46 18.90 23.66
N LEU A 471 -21.66 19.32 23.25
CA LEU A 471 -22.08 20.70 23.33
C LEU A 471 -22.17 21.21 24.78
N GLN A 472 -22.50 20.36 25.76
CA GLN A 472 -22.50 20.69 27.17
C GLN A 472 -21.10 20.99 27.76
N ARG A 473 -20.04 20.79 27.01
CA ARG A 473 -18.67 20.99 27.50
C ARG A 473 -18.21 22.44 27.44
N ASN A 474 -18.71 23.19 26.46
CA ASN A 474 -18.14 24.49 26.08
C ASN A 474 -19.22 25.55 25.85
N PRO A 475 -18.88 26.85 25.97
CA PRO A 475 -19.83 27.92 25.67
C PRO A 475 -20.35 27.88 24.23
N ILE A 476 -21.56 28.34 24.03
CA ILE A 476 -22.21 28.45 22.72
C ILE A 476 -22.59 29.89 22.42
N ALA A 477 -22.08 30.43 21.33
CA ALA A 477 -22.51 31.71 20.79
C ALA A 477 -23.82 31.52 20.05
N VAL A 478 -24.81 32.35 20.36
CA VAL A 478 -26.17 32.26 19.77
C VAL A 478 -26.60 33.61 19.21
N VAL A 479 -27.39 33.56 18.15
CA VAL A 479 -28.10 34.69 17.60
C VAL A 479 -29.59 34.46 17.80
N ARG A 480 -30.28 35.45 18.39
CA ARG A 480 -31.73 35.45 18.60
C ARG A 480 -32.40 36.44 17.69
N ASN A 481 -33.62 36.08 17.22
CA ASN A 481 -34.47 37.02 16.46
C ASN A 481 -35.14 38.02 17.38
N ALA A 482 -36.00 38.91 16.83
CA ALA A 482 -36.72 39.94 17.58
C ALA A 482 -37.74 39.32 18.58
N GLU A 483 -38.17 38.09 18.33
CA GLU A 483 -39.10 37.31 19.17
C GLU A 483 -38.35 36.59 20.31
N GLY A 484 -37.03 36.63 20.33
CA GLY A 484 -36.17 35.99 21.34
C GLY A 484 -35.82 34.54 21.04
N GLU A 485 -36.26 33.97 19.92
CA GLU A 485 -35.95 32.59 19.51
C GLU A 485 -34.52 32.48 18.97
N MET A 486 -33.83 31.37 19.25
CA MET A 486 -32.52 31.10 18.68
C MET A 486 -32.64 30.75 17.19
N VAL A 487 -31.87 31.42 16.34
CA VAL A 487 -31.91 31.22 14.89
C VAL A 487 -30.55 30.77 14.29
N SER A 488 -29.48 30.92 15.06
CA SER A 488 -28.17 30.45 14.68
C SER A 488 -27.32 30.25 15.92
N PHE A 489 -26.36 29.31 15.84
CA PHE A 489 -25.39 29.10 16.90
C PHE A 489 -24.03 28.67 16.36
N ALA A 490 -22.99 28.85 17.19
CA ALA A 490 -21.68 28.29 17.02
C ALA A 490 -21.11 27.92 18.40
N ASN A 491 -20.56 26.73 18.53
CA ASN A 491 -19.84 26.32 19.74
C ASN A 491 -18.47 26.98 19.78
N ILE A 492 -18.03 27.40 20.95
CA ILE A 492 -16.71 28.01 21.19
C ILE A 492 -15.82 26.92 21.77
N ILE A 493 -14.83 26.50 20.97
CA ILE A 493 -13.96 25.37 21.31
C ILE A 493 -12.65 25.89 21.91
N PRO A 494 -12.18 25.37 23.07
CA PRO A 494 -10.89 25.75 23.63
C PRO A 494 -9.74 25.18 22.82
N SER A 495 -8.71 25.99 22.54
CA SER A 495 -7.49 25.52 21.88
C SER A 495 -6.47 24.88 22.85
N TYR A 496 -6.68 25.04 24.17
CA TYR A 496 -5.73 24.63 25.20
C TYR A 496 -4.32 25.19 25.02
N THR A 497 -4.17 26.29 24.31
CA THR A 497 -2.94 27.06 24.17
C THR A 497 -3.11 28.40 24.87
N ASN A 498 -2.00 29.09 25.13
CA ASN A 498 -2.05 30.51 25.60
C ASN A 498 -2.47 31.48 24.48
N GLU A 499 -2.57 31.01 23.28
CA GLU A 499 -3.10 31.68 22.11
C GLU A 499 -4.57 31.29 22.00
N VAL A 500 -5.37 32.25 22.03
CA VAL A 500 -6.83 32.31 22.09
C VAL A 500 -7.60 31.15 21.43
N GLY A 501 -8.64 30.67 22.14
CA GLY A 501 -9.60 29.70 21.63
C GLY A 501 -10.40 30.16 20.39
N THR A 502 -10.80 29.22 19.64
CA THR A 502 -11.69 29.33 18.48
C THR A 502 -13.14 29.31 18.91
#